data_290b37f4f72cdd52730886f17e55988c
#
_entry.id   290b37f4f72cdd52730886f17e55988c
#
_cell.length_a   1.000
_cell.length_b   1.000
_cell.length_c   1.000
_cell.angle_alpha   90.00
_cell.angle_beta   90.00
_cell.angle_gamma   90.00
#
_symmetry.space_group_name_H-M   'P 1'
#
loop_
_entity.id
_entity.type
_entity.pdbx_description
1 polymer ?
#
loop_
_entity_poly.entity_id
_entity_poly.type
_entity_poly.pdbx_seq_one_letter_code
_entity_poly.pdbx_strand_id
1 'polypeptide(L)'
;MTLNRNVFWIIPLLLLALPLVLNQYLQYVVNLILVYILVGVGFNIVVGNLGQLAFSNVAFFGIGAYDSGMLTYHLGWPWWTTVIPAGLFGALAGCAASIPALRGVRLFYLAIMTLAFGELMRWAYIRVPGTGGSMGLAVPEPVGFGLGDSAWVMTTEYQKFYVFLFIAVSYTHLTLPTIYSV
;
A
#
# COMPACT_ATOMS: atom_id res chain seq x y z
N MET A 1 21.57 16.83 -19.20
CA MET A 1 20.59 17.87 -18.85
C MET A 1 20.67 18.08 -17.34
N THR A 2 21.50 19.04 -16.89
CA THR A 2 21.72 19.32 -15.47
C THR A 2 20.48 20.05 -14.94
N LEU A 3 19.59 19.32 -14.26
CA LEU A 3 18.51 19.94 -13.50
C LEU A 3 19.16 20.91 -12.50
N ASN A 4 18.78 22.17 -12.63
CA ASN A 4 19.29 23.24 -11.78
C ASN A 4 19.05 22.85 -10.30
N ARG A 5 20.09 22.84 -9.47
CA ARG A 5 20.04 22.42 -8.05
C ARG A 5 18.91 23.09 -7.26
N ASN A 6 18.49 24.26 -7.71
CA ASN A 6 17.38 24.99 -7.08
C ASN A 6 16.01 24.36 -7.40
N VAL A 7 15.83 23.74 -8.59
CA VAL A 7 14.57 23.07 -8.97
C VAL A 7 14.36 21.81 -8.13
N PHE A 8 15.44 21.14 -7.73
CA PHE A 8 15.38 19.96 -6.86
C PHE A 8 14.75 20.24 -5.49
N TRP A 9 14.96 21.43 -4.94
CA TRP A 9 14.38 21.82 -3.65
C TRP A 9 12.97 22.44 -3.77
N ILE A 10 12.60 22.96 -4.96
CA ILE A 10 11.28 23.54 -5.20
C ILE A 10 10.19 22.47 -5.20
N ILE A 11 10.46 21.30 -5.77
CA ILE A 11 9.48 20.20 -5.86
C ILE A 11 9.00 19.72 -4.49
N PRO A 12 9.87 19.33 -3.53
CA PRO A 12 9.43 18.92 -2.20
C PRO A 12 8.76 20.05 -1.41
N LEU A 13 9.21 21.31 -1.58
CA LEU A 13 8.59 22.46 -0.94
C LEU A 13 7.16 22.70 -1.47
N LEU A 14 6.98 22.57 -2.77
CA LEU A 14 5.67 22.70 -3.43
C LEU A 14 4.72 21.56 -3.02
N LEU A 15 5.22 20.34 -2.93
CA LEU A 15 4.47 19.18 -2.42
C LEU A 15 4.06 19.39 -0.95
N LEU A 16 4.92 19.98 -0.13
CA LEU A 16 4.64 20.21 1.29
C LEU A 16 3.58 21.32 1.49
N ALA A 17 3.54 22.31 0.60
CA ALA A 17 2.56 23.40 0.62
C ALA A 17 1.21 23.01 -0.04
N LEU A 18 1.20 21.94 -0.84
CA LEU A 18 0.04 21.53 -1.63
C LEU A 18 -1.25 21.36 -0.80
N PRO A 19 -1.26 20.68 0.36
CA PRO A 19 -2.49 20.47 1.13
C PRO A 19 -3.09 21.74 1.72
N LEU A 20 -2.32 22.84 1.85
CA LEU A 20 -2.81 24.10 2.39
C LEU A 20 -3.70 24.88 1.41
N VAL A 21 -3.57 24.59 0.12
CA VAL A 21 -4.30 25.29 -0.96
C VAL A 21 -5.48 24.47 -1.47
N LEU A 22 -5.49 23.15 -1.23
CA LEU A 22 -6.47 22.25 -1.78
C LEU A 22 -7.72 22.15 -0.92
N ASN A 23 -8.89 22.06 -1.57
CA ASN A 23 -10.16 21.72 -0.93
C ASN A 23 -10.11 20.26 -0.39
N GLN A 24 -10.92 19.96 0.61
CA GLN A 24 -10.99 18.64 1.27
C GLN A 24 -11.17 17.48 0.26
N TYR A 25 -11.99 17.66 -0.77
CA TYR A 25 -12.15 16.67 -1.83
C TYR A 25 -10.86 16.43 -2.63
N LEU A 26 -10.17 17.51 -3.02
CA LEU A 26 -8.91 17.40 -3.75
C LEU A 26 -7.81 16.80 -2.89
N GLN A 27 -7.78 17.09 -1.58
CA GLN A 27 -6.88 16.44 -0.63
C GLN A 27 -7.09 14.92 -0.58
N TYR A 28 -8.34 14.48 -0.50
CA TYR A 28 -8.68 13.06 -0.56
C TYR A 28 -8.19 12.41 -1.85
N VAL A 29 -8.39 13.05 -3.00
CA VAL A 29 -7.91 12.55 -4.30
C VAL A 29 -6.39 12.45 -4.34
N VAL A 30 -5.68 13.45 -3.82
CA VAL A 30 -4.21 13.45 -3.76
C VAL A 30 -3.71 12.34 -2.82
N ASN A 31 -4.36 12.14 -1.67
CA ASN A 31 -4.05 11.02 -0.77
C ASN A 31 -4.20 9.67 -1.48
N LEU A 32 -5.27 9.51 -2.26
CA LEU A 32 -5.49 8.30 -3.06
C LEU A 32 -4.40 8.11 -4.11
N ILE A 33 -3.97 9.18 -4.78
CA ILE A 33 -2.86 9.14 -5.75
C ILE A 33 -1.57 8.68 -5.06
N LEU A 34 -1.24 9.19 -3.88
CA LEU A 34 -0.05 8.77 -3.11
C LEU A 34 -0.08 7.27 -2.79
N VAL A 35 -1.24 6.74 -2.40
CA VAL A 35 -1.41 5.30 -2.17
C VAL A 35 -1.17 4.51 -3.46
N TYR A 36 -1.72 4.95 -4.59
CA TYR A 36 -1.50 4.29 -5.88
C TYR A 36 -0.04 4.39 -6.36
N ILE A 37 0.65 5.46 -6.06
CA ILE A 37 2.10 5.57 -6.31
C ILE A 37 2.86 4.49 -5.54
N LEU A 38 2.55 4.29 -4.26
CA LEU A 38 3.18 3.24 -3.44
C LEU A 38 2.94 1.85 -4.03
N VAL A 39 1.70 1.56 -4.44
CA VAL A 39 1.35 0.30 -5.10
C VAL A 39 2.11 0.14 -6.41
N GLY A 40 2.21 1.21 -7.20
CA GLY A 40 2.92 1.23 -8.49
C GLY A 40 4.43 0.99 -8.34
N VAL A 41 5.06 1.60 -7.33
CA VAL A 41 6.49 1.37 -7.03
C VAL A 41 6.71 -0.10 -6.60
N GLY A 42 5.84 -0.65 -5.75
CA GLY A 42 5.88 -2.07 -5.39
C GLY A 42 5.73 -3.00 -6.61
N PHE A 43 4.82 -2.68 -7.51
CA PHE A 43 4.66 -3.42 -8.77
C PHE A 43 5.90 -3.33 -9.66
N ASN A 44 6.50 -2.14 -9.77
CA ASN A 44 7.70 -1.92 -10.57
C ASN A 44 8.90 -2.73 -10.07
N ILE A 45 9.04 -2.94 -8.75
CA ILE A 45 10.10 -3.81 -8.19
C ILE A 45 9.95 -5.24 -8.71
N VAL A 46 8.73 -5.77 -8.71
CA VAL A 46 8.46 -7.15 -9.16
C VAL A 46 8.70 -7.27 -10.67
N VAL A 47 8.13 -6.36 -11.46
CA VAL A 47 8.26 -6.41 -12.92
C VAL A 47 9.68 -6.06 -13.36
N GLY A 48 10.30 -5.05 -12.76
CA GLY A 48 11.63 -4.58 -13.11
C GLY A 48 12.73 -5.57 -12.79
N ASN A 49 12.70 -6.21 -11.62
CA ASN A 49 13.75 -7.13 -11.20
C ASN A 49 13.56 -8.55 -11.72
N LEU A 50 12.31 -9.02 -11.80
CA LEU A 50 12.03 -10.39 -12.23
C LEU A 50 11.70 -10.49 -13.72
N GLY A 51 11.45 -9.39 -14.41
CA GLY A 51 11.01 -9.37 -15.82
C GLY A 51 9.70 -10.12 -16.05
N GLN A 52 8.92 -10.36 -15.00
CA GLN A 52 7.72 -11.19 -15.04
C GLN A 52 6.48 -10.32 -14.73
N LEU A 53 5.44 -10.49 -15.55
CA LEU A 53 4.15 -9.85 -15.31
C LEU A 53 3.42 -10.60 -14.19
N ALA A 54 3.41 -10.04 -12.99
CA ALA A 54 2.70 -10.57 -11.84
C ALA A 54 1.50 -9.70 -11.52
N PHE A 55 0.29 -10.17 -11.82
CA PHE A 55 -0.96 -9.44 -11.54
C PHE A 55 -1.47 -9.62 -10.10
N SER A 56 -0.72 -10.34 -9.26
CA SER A 56 -1.07 -10.56 -7.84
C SER A 56 -0.94 -9.32 -6.95
N ASN A 57 -0.41 -8.22 -7.46
CA ASN A 57 -0.17 -7.01 -6.66
C ASN A 57 -1.45 -6.45 -6.02
N VAL A 58 -2.58 -6.52 -6.74
CA VAL A 58 -3.91 -6.12 -6.22
C VAL A 58 -4.33 -7.02 -5.05
N ALA A 59 -4.02 -8.32 -5.12
CA ALA A 59 -4.30 -9.26 -4.02
C ALA A 59 -3.51 -8.89 -2.76
N PHE A 60 -2.22 -8.58 -2.89
CA PHE A 60 -1.39 -8.19 -1.74
C PHE A 60 -1.83 -6.86 -1.12
N PHE A 61 -2.22 -5.90 -1.96
CA PHE A 61 -2.82 -4.66 -1.47
C PHE A 61 -4.10 -4.94 -0.67
N GLY A 62 -4.96 -5.83 -1.18
CA GLY A 62 -6.17 -6.27 -0.49
C GLY A 62 -5.86 -6.99 0.83
N ILE A 63 -4.89 -7.91 0.87
CA ILE A 63 -4.46 -8.59 2.10
C ILE A 63 -4.08 -7.56 3.15
N GLY A 64 -3.18 -6.63 2.82
CA GLY A 64 -2.75 -5.59 3.75
C GLY A 64 -3.89 -4.73 4.29
N ALA A 65 -4.81 -4.32 3.40
CA ALA A 65 -5.96 -3.49 3.76
C ALA A 65 -6.96 -4.24 4.67
N TYR A 66 -7.32 -5.48 4.31
CA TYR A 66 -8.28 -6.26 5.10
C TYR A 66 -7.70 -6.73 6.43
N ASP A 67 -6.45 -7.19 6.47
CA ASP A 67 -5.81 -7.60 7.72
C ASP A 67 -5.70 -6.42 8.69
N SER A 68 -5.22 -5.28 8.21
CA SER A 68 -5.16 -4.06 9.03
C SER A 68 -6.55 -3.62 9.48
N GLY A 69 -7.53 -3.60 8.56
CA GLY A 69 -8.91 -3.23 8.85
C GLY A 69 -9.58 -4.14 9.88
N MET A 70 -9.42 -5.46 9.76
CA MET A 70 -9.99 -6.44 10.70
C MET A 70 -9.36 -6.33 12.09
N LEU A 71 -8.04 -6.16 12.17
CA LEU A 71 -7.35 -5.99 13.45
C LEU A 71 -7.79 -4.70 14.16
N THR A 72 -7.95 -3.62 13.41
CA THR A 72 -8.46 -2.36 13.96
C THR A 72 -9.92 -2.48 14.38
N TYR A 73 -10.77 -3.10 13.56
CA TYR A 73 -12.21 -3.21 13.83
C TYR A 73 -12.53 -4.15 14.97
N HIS A 74 -11.93 -5.35 15.00
CA HIS A 74 -12.27 -6.38 15.98
C HIS A 74 -11.46 -6.30 17.27
N LEU A 75 -10.19 -5.87 17.20
CA LEU A 75 -9.27 -5.84 18.33
C LEU A 75 -9.00 -4.42 18.86
N GLY A 76 -9.48 -3.38 18.15
CA GLY A 76 -9.21 -2.00 18.53
C GLY A 76 -7.73 -1.60 18.42
N TRP A 77 -6.95 -2.34 17.67
CA TRP A 77 -5.53 -2.05 17.52
C TRP A 77 -5.31 -0.75 16.73
N PRO A 78 -4.37 0.10 17.16
CA PRO A 78 -4.02 1.27 16.39
C PRO A 78 -3.37 0.85 15.05
N TRP A 79 -3.68 1.57 13.98
CA TRP A 79 -3.28 1.24 12.60
C TRP A 79 -1.77 0.95 12.43
N TRP A 80 -0.91 1.66 13.16
CA TRP A 80 0.55 1.47 13.07
C TRP A 80 1.03 0.12 13.63
N THR A 81 0.33 -0.48 14.58
CA THR A 81 0.64 -1.83 15.08
C THR A 81 0.17 -2.92 14.14
N THR A 82 -0.85 -2.65 13.33
CA THR A 82 -1.39 -3.61 12.36
C THR A 82 -0.49 -3.79 11.14
N VAL A 83 0.44 -2.87 10.89
CA VAL A 83 1.39 -2.94 9.77
C VAL A 83 2.26 -4.20 9.84
N ILE A 84 2.70 -4.59 11.04
CA ILE A 84 3.56 -5.78 11.24
C ILE A 84 2.82 -7.07 10.88
N PRO A 85 1.66 -7.37 11.50
CA PRO A 85 0.91 -8.58 11.13
C PRO A 85 0.42 -8.56 9.68
N ALA A 86 -0.06 -7.43 9.17
CA ALA A 86 -0.45 -7.32 7.76
C ALA A 86 0.72 -7.59 6.80
N GLY A 87 1.92 -7.10 7.13
CA GLY A 87 3.14 -7.42 6.39
C GLY A 87 3.51 -8.91 6.46
N LEU A 88 3.34 -9.55 7.61
CA LEU A 88 3.59 -10.98 7.78
C LEU A 88 2.62 -11.83 6.96
N PHE A 89 1.32 -11.54 7.01
CA PHE A 89 0.32 -12.23 6.19
C PHE A 89 0.55 -12.00 4.70
N GLY A 90 0.90 -10.78 4.31
CA GLY A 90 1.29 -10.46 2.95
C GLY A 90 2.51 -11.26 2.48
N ALA A 91 3.53 -11.41 3.33
CA ALA A 91 4.73 -12.21 3.05
C ALA A 91 4.40 -13.71 2.91
N LEU A 92 3.57 -14.27 3.79
CA LEU A 92 3.11 -15.65 3.70
C LEU A 92 2.33 -15.93 2.41
N ALA A 93 1.41 -15.02 2.06
CA ALA A 93 0.66 -15.08 0.82
C ALA A 93 1.59 -14.95 -0.40
N GLY A 94 2.62 -14.10 -0.33
CA GLY A 94 3.66 -13.95 -1.35
C GLY A 94 4.46 -15.22 -1.54
N CYS A 95 4.87 -15.89 -0.46
CA CYS A 95 5.52 -17.20 -0.53
C CYS A 95 4.61 -18.23 -1.23
N ALA A 96 3.33 -18.27 -0.90
CA ALA A 96 2.38 -19.18 -1.55
C ALA A 96 2.21 -18.85 -3.06
N ALA A 97 2.06 -17.57 -3.41
CA ALA A 97 1.92 -17.11 -4.77
C ALA A 97 3.18 -17.31 -5.63
N SER A 98 4.36 -17.40 -5.01
CA SER A 98 5.64 -17.62 -5.70
C SER A 98 5.91 -19.08 -6.08
N ILE A 99 5.19 -20.06 -5.52
CA ILE A 99 5.40 -21.48 -5.77
C ILE A 99 5.39 -21.83 -7.27
N PRO A 100 4.45 -21.34 -8.10
CA PRO A 100 4.47 -21.63 -9.53
C PRO A 100 5.71 -21.08 -10.24
N ALA A 101 6.18 -19.89 -9.85
CA ALA A 101 7.39 -19.29 -10.41
C ALA A 101 8.63 -20.13 -10.09
N LEU A 102 8.76 -20.62 -8.86
CA LEU A 102 9.86 -21.50 -8.43
C LEU A 102 9.86 -22.84 -9.16
N ARG A 103 8.71 -23.31 -9.64
CA ARG A 103 8.58 -24.55 -10.44
C ARG A 103 8.85 -24.35 -11.93
N GLY A 104 9.36 -23.18 -12.34
CA GLY A 104 9.76 -22.89 -13.71
C GLY A 104 8.60 -22.67 -14.68
N VAL A 105 7.44 -22.25 -14.20
CA VAL A 105 6.31 -21.92 -15.05
C VAL A 105 6.66 -20.70 -15.93
N ARG A 106 6.41 -20.81 -17.24
CA ARG A 106 6.76 -19.78 -18.23
C ARG A 106 5.93 -18.50 -18.03
N LEU A 107 6.47 -17.37 -18.46
CA LEU A 107 5.96 -16.00 -18.29
C LEU A 107 4.44 -15.87 -18.47
N PHE A 108 3.88 -16.40 -19.54
CA PHE A 108 2.46 -16.29 -19.85
C PHE A 108 1.58 -17.04 -18.84
N TYR A 109 1.95 -18.27 -18.50
CA TYR A 109 1.20 -19.06 -17.51
C TYR A 109 1.32 -18.49 -16.11
N LEU A 110 2.46 -17.86 -15.77
CA LEU A 110 2.64 -17.20 -14.51
C LEU A 110 1.71 -15.99 -14.39
N ALA A 111 1.55 -15.22 -15.47
CA ALA A 111 0.63 -14.08 -15.49
C ALA A 111 -0.82 -14.53 -15.23
N ILE A 112 -1.27 -15.64 -15.86
CA ILE A 112 -2.61 -16.20 -15.63
C ILE A 112 -2.76 -16.71 -14.20
N MET A 113 -1.76 -17.40 -13.65
CA MET A 113 -1.81 -17.92 -12.28
C MET A 113 -1.86 -16.79 -11.23
N THR A 114 -1.10 -15.71 -11.43
CA THR A 114 -1.13 -14.56 -10.52
C THR A 114 -2.44 -13.77 -10.61
N LEU A 115 -3.06 -13.74 -11.78
CA LEU A 115 -4.40 -13.18 -11.96
C LEU A 115 -5.44 -14.05 -11.26
N ALA A 116 -5.38 -15.36 -11.41
CA ALA A 116 -6.26 -16.31 -10.72
C ALA A 116 -6.10 -16.22 -9.19
N PHE A 117 -4.87 -16.04 -8.70
CA PHE A 117 -4.62 -15.78 -7.29
C PHE A 117 -5.28 -14.48 -6.82
N GLY A 118 -5.24 -13.41 -7.64
CA GLY A 118 -5.94 -12.15 -7.36
C GLY A 118 -7.45 -12.34 -7.20
N GLU A 119 -8.06 -13.10 -8.12
CA GLU A 119 -9.50 -13.41 -8.06
C GLU A 119 -9.85 -14.31 -6.88
N LEU A 120 -9.00 -15.29 -6.54
CA LEU A 120 -9.17 -16.11 -5.34
C LEU A 120 -9.18 -15.27 -4.07
N MET A 121 -8.25 -14.32 -3.94
CA MET A 121 -8.21 -13.42 -2.80
C MET A 121 -9.43 -12.51 -2.76
N ARG A 122 -9.86 -11.95 -3.88
CA ARG A 122 -11.08 -11.16 -3.97
C ARG A 122 -12.31 -11.96 -3.52
N TRP A 123 -12.42 -13.21 -3.94
CA TRP A 123 -13.47 -14.11 -3.51
C TRP A 123 -13.40 -14.40 -2.00
N ALA A 124 -12.20 -14.58 -1.45
CA ALA A 124 -11.98 -14.80 -0.03
C ALA A 124 -12.43 -13.59 0.81
N TYR A 125 -12.10 -12.36 0.39
CA TYR A 125 -12.53 -11.14 1.10
C TYR A 125 -14.05 -11.00 1.17
N ILE A 126 -14.77 -11.48 0.17
CA ILE A 126 -16.25 -11.43 0.17
C ILE A 126 -16.86 -12.50 1.08
N ARG A 127 -16.18 -13.64 1.25
CA ARG A 127 -16.74 -14.84 1.91
C ARG A 127 -16.25 -15.07 3.33
N VAL A 128 -15.09 -14.55 3.71
CA VAL A 128 -14.54 -14.73 5.06
C VAL A 128 -15.41 -13.99 6.07
N PRO A 129 -15.86 -14.64 7.16
CA PRO A 129 -16.58 -13.95 8.22
C PRO A 129 -15.71 -12.84 8.84
N GLY A 130 -16.30 -11.67 9.05
CA GLY A 130 -15.59 -10.53 9.65
C GLY A 130 -15.03 -9.50 8.67
N THR A 131 -15.02 -9.79 7.38
CA THR A 131 -14.54 -8.84 6.34
C THR A 131 -15.63 -7.87 5.85
N GLY A 132 -16.86 -7.98 6.35
CA GLY A 132 -17.99 -7.18 5.89
C GLY A 132 -18.60 -7.65 4.56
N GLY A 133 -18.09 -8.72 3.96
CA GLY A 133 -18.63 -9.30 2.73
C GLY A 133 -18.58 -8.36 1.54
N SER A 134 -19.66 -8.35 0.74
CA SER A 134 -19.77 -7.49 -0.45
C SER A 134 -19.90 -5.99 -0.13
N MET A 135 -20.29 -5.64 1.08
CA MET A 135 -20.39 -4.24 1.53
C MET A 135 -19.06 -3.67 2.01
N GLY A 136 -18.06 -4.54 2.25
CA GLY A 136 -16.77 -4.16 2.81
C GLY A 136 -16.83 -3.89 4.31
N LEU A 137 -15.66 -3.63 4.89
CA LEU A 137 -15.51 -3.36 6.31
C LEU A 137 -15.51 -1.85 6.55
N ALA A 138 -16.47 -1.34 7.31
CA ALA A 138 -16.47 0.03 7.79
C ALA A 138 -15.48 0.15 8.96
N VAL A 139 -14.23 0.43 8.64
CA VAL A 139 -13.18 0.62 9.65
C VAL A 139 -13.43 1.97 10.33
N PRO A 140 -13.43 2.03 11.69
CA PRO A 140 -13.50 3.30 12.41
C PRO A 140 -12.33 4.20 11.99
N GLU A 141 -12.50 5.50 12.13
CA GLU A 141 -11.43 6.46 11.79
C GLU A 141 -10.11 6.05 12.43
N PRO A 142 -9.01 6.15 11.66
CA PRO A 142 -7.72 5.66 12.13
C PRO A 142 -7.35 6.37 13.43
N VAL A 143 -7.25 5.60 14.50
CA VAL A 143 -6.70 6.07 15.76
C VAL A 143 -5.27 6.51 15.49
N GLY A 144 -4.91 7.71 15.89
CA GLY A 144 -3.58 8.26 15.69
C GLY A 144 -2.49 7.50 16.45
N PHE A 145 -1.33 8.13 16.56
CA PHE A 145 -0.21 7.59 17.32
C PHE A 145 -0.52 7.67 18.83
N GLY A 146 -0.46 6.53 19.52
CA GLY A 146 -0.69 6.43 20.95
C GLY A 146 -1.39 5.14 21.35
N LEU A 147 -1.33 4.79 22.62
CA LEU A 147 -2.04 3.68 23.23
C LEU A 147 -3.07 4.23 24.22
N GLY A 148 -4.35 3.88 24.04
CA GLY A 148 -5.44 4.31 24.92
C GLY A 148 -5.97 5.71 24.67
N ASP A 149 -6.55 6.36 25.68
CA ASP A 149 -7.28 7.63 25.60
C ASP A 149 -6.41 8.85 25.17
N SER A 150 -5.09 8.72 25.20
CA SER A 150 -4.15 9.77 24.77
C SER A 150 -3.73 9.65 23.32
N ALA A 151 -4.39 8.82 22.52
CA ALA A 151 -4.04 8.64 21.12
C ALA A 151 -4.39 9.89 20.30
N TRP A 152 -3.38 10.43 19.59
CA TRP A 152 -3.61 11.53 18.65
C TRP A 152 -4.32 10.98 17.40
N VAL A 153 -5.57 11.36 17.19
CA VAL A 153 -6.41 10.89 16.09
C VAL A 153 -6.25 11.80 14.87
N MET A 154 -5.94 11.22 13.74
CA MET A 154 -5.88 11.92 12.46
C MET A 154 -7.29 12.10 11.91
N THR A 155 -7.94 13.23 12.23
CA THR A 155 -9.30 13.53 11.78
C THR A 155 -9.34 14.27 10.44
N THR A 156 -8.22 14.82 10.01
CA THR A 156 -8.18 15.72 8.85
C THR A 156 -7.38 15.13 7.69
N GLU A 157 -7.86 15.29 6.46
CA GLU A 157 -7.21 14.76 5.25
C GLU A 157 -5.78 15.27 5.06
N TYR A 158 -5.47 16.51 5.47
CA TYR A 158 -4.10 17.02 5.37
C TYR A 158 -3.12 16.33 6.33
N GLN A 159 -3.58 15.86 7.49
CA GLN A 159 -2.74 15.08 8.42
C GLN A 159 -2.39 13.72 7.81
N LYS A 160 -3.37 13.06 7.19
CA LYS A 160 -3.18 11.81 6.44
C LYS A 160 -2.21 12.01 5.27
N PHE A 161 -2.30 13.16 4.57
CA PHE A 161 -1.41 13.50 3.47
C PHE A 161 0.08 13.48 3.88
N TYR A 162 0.43 14.13 4.99
CA TYR A 162 1.83 14.15 5.44
C TYR A 162 2.36 12.76 5.80
N VAL A 163 1.53 11.92 6.40
CA VAL A 163 1.90 10.53 6.71
C VAL A 163 2.12 9.74 5.41
N PHE A 164 1.19 9.82 4.45
CA PHE A 164 1.34 9.12 3.17
C PHE A 164 2.52 9.64 2.36
N LEU A 165 2.74 10.96 2.35
CA LEU A 165 3.89 11.56 1.70
C LEU A 165 5.21 11.07 2.32
N PHE A 166 5.31 11.03 3.65
CA PHE A 166 6.49 10.54 4.35
C PHE A 166 6.76 9.06 4.03
N ILE A 167 5.73 8.22 4.06
CA ILE A 167 5.84 6.81 3.70
C ILE A 167 6.26 6.65 2.23
N ALA A 168 5.63 7.40 1.31
CA ALA A 168 5.92 7.33 -0.11
C ALA A 168 7.37 7.75 -0.41
N VAL A 169 7.84 8.85 0.18
CA VAL A 169 9.21 9.33 0.02
C VAL A 169 10.20 8.35 0.61
N SER A 170 9.96 7.85 1.82
CA SER A 170 10.84 6.86 2.48
C SER A 170 10.92 5.57 1.66
N TYR A 171 9.78 5.08 1.17
CA TYR A 171 9.72 3.87 0.36
C TYR A 171 10.45 4.02 -0.97
N THR A 172 10.27 5.14 -1.67
CA THR A 172 10.97 5.41 -2.93
C THR A 172 12.48 5.55 -2.70
N HIS A 173 12.92 6.22 -1.65
CA HIS A 173 14.36 6.33 -1.32
C HIS A 173 15.01 4.99 -0.96
N LEU A 174 14.27 4.09 -0.33
CA LEU A 174 14.77 2.75 0.00
C LEU A 174 14.83 1.83 -1.24
N THR A 175 13.92 2.03 -2.20
CA THR A 175 13.81 1.15 -3.37
C THR A 175 14.63 1.61 -4.57
N LEU A 176 14.85 2.91 -4.75
CA LEU A 176 15.66 3.45 -5.85
C LEU A 176 17.09 2.87 -5.91
N PRO A 177 17.86 2.73 -4.81
CA PRO A 177 19.19 2.15 -4.87
C PRO A 177 19.21 0.69 -5.34
N THR A 178 18.16 -0.07 -5.03
CA THR A 178 18.07 -1.49 -5.43
C THR A 178 17.75 -1.67 -6.92
N ILE A 179 17.10 -0.69 -7.54
CA ILE A 179 16.78 -0.72 -8.99
C ILE A 179 18.01 -0.34 -9.85
N TYR A 180 18.88 0.53 -9.33
CA TYR A 180 20.08 0.99 -10.06
C TYR A 180 21.33 0.14 -9.82
N SER A 181 21.28 -0.87 -8.96
CA SER A 181 22.41 -1.76 -8.64
C SER A 181 22.47 -3.04 -9.47
N VAL A 182 21.69 -3.14 -10.56
CA VAL A 182 21.70 -4.28 -11.50
C VAL A 182 22.34 -3.86 -12.81
#